data_df06d2e8480ea27d2c0652c601b1c406
#
_entry.id   df06d2e8480ea27d2c0652c601b1c406
#
_cell.length_a   1.000
_cell.length_b   1.000
_cell.length_c   1.000
_cell.angle_alpha   90.00
_cell.angle_beta   90.00
_cell.angle_gamma   90.00
#
_symmetry.space_group_name_H-M   'P 1'
#
loop_
_entity.id
_entity.type
_entity.pdbx_description
1 polymer ?
#
loop_
_entity_poly.entity_id
_entity_poly.type
_entity_poly.pdbx_seq_one_letter_code
_entity_poly.pdbx_strand_id
1 'polypeptide(L)'
;MLNPSKSDCITILTAASQLSDGSLMPLDSRTLGLSRNGMETAASFLIERACFTRHREVNGHTAVGSLSLQGRMRLDQLANN
;
A
#
# COMPACT_ATOMS: atom_id res chain seq x y z
N MET A 1 -7.68 17.40 -5.27
CA MET A 1 -7.16 16.15 -4.73
C MET A 1 -6.15 15.55 -5.70
N LEU A 2 -4.99 15.22 -5.22
CA LEU A 2 -3.97 14.61 -6.07
C LEU A 2 -4.24 13.12 -6.21
N ASN A 3 -4.18 12.64 -7.44
CA ASN A 3 -4.28 11.20 -7.69
C ASN A 3 -2.94 10.54 -7.38
N PRO A 4 -2.94 9.36 -6.77
CA PRO A 4 -1.69 8.65 -6.54
C PRO A 4 -1.06 8.19 -7.85
N SER A 5 0.25 8.09 -7.85
CA SER A 5 0.97 7.54 -8.98
C SER A 5 0.68 6.04 -9.08
N LYS A 6 0.47 5.56 -10.29
CA LYS A 6 0.30 4.13 -10.55
C LYS A 6 1.51 3.33 -10.04
N SER A 7 2.70 3.84 -10.32
CA SER A 7 3.95 3.23 -9.89
C SER A 7 4.04 3.11 -8.37
N ASP A 8 3.66 4.16 -7.64
CA ASP A 8 3.67 4.14 -6.18
C ASP A 8 2.69 3.11 -5.63
N CYS A 9 1.49 3.03 -6.22
CA CYS A 9 0.50 2.04 -5.81
C CYS A 9 1.01 0.61 -6.05
N ILE A 10 1.61 0.35 -7.21
CA ILE A 10 2.16 -0.97 -7.51
C ILE A 10 3.24 -1.34 -6.50
N THR A 11 4.13 -0.40 -6.17
CA THR A 11 5.20 -0.66 -5.20
C THR A 11 4.65 -1.07 -3.85
N ILE A 12 3.68 -0.32 -3.33
CA ILE A 12 3.09 -0.62 -2.02
C ILE A 12 2.34 -1.95 -2.05
N LEU A 13 1.52 -2.16 -3.08
CA LEU A 13 0.73 -3.39 -3.19
C LEU A 13 1.63 -4.62 -3.34
N THR A 14 2.71 -4.51 -4.12
CA THR A 14 3.66 -5.61 -4.31
C THR A 14 4.33 -5.97 -2.99
N ALA A 15 4.77 -4.95 -2.24
CA ALA A 15 5.39 -5.20 -0.94
C ALA A 15 4.40 -5.88 0.01
N ALA A 16 3.15 -5.41 0.05
CA ALA A 16 2.14 -6.01 0.91
C ALA A 16 1.77 -7.43 0.49
N SER A 17 1.87 -7.73 -0.81
CA SER A 17 1.55 -9.07 -1.31
C SER A 17 2.50 -10.15 -0.79
N GLN A 18 3.65 -9.76 -0.29
CA GLN A 18 4.65 -10.67 0.23
C GLN A 18 4.54 -10.89 1.74
N LEU A 19 3.59 -10.23 2.39
CA LEU A 19 3.42 -10.36 3.83
C LEU A 19 2.66 -11.64 4.18
N SER A 20 3.06 -12.25 5.29
CA SER A 20 2.34 -13.37 5.87
C SER A 20 1.05 -12.86 6.53
N ASP A 21 0.07 -13.75 6.64
CA ASP A 21 -1.18 -13.41 7.35
C ASP A 21 -0.87 -12.97 8.78
N GLY A 22 -1.49 -11.87 9.18
CA GLY A 22 -1.30 -11.33 10.51
C GLY A 22 -0.10 -10.41 10.68
N SER A 23 0.77 -10.33 9.67
CA SER A 23 1.91 -9.42 9.70
C SER A 23 1.51 -8.01 9.30
N LEU A 24 2.21 -7.03 9.85
CA LEU A 24 2.05 -5.63 9.48
C LEU A 24 3.37 -5.10 8.95
N MET A 25 3.30 -4.32 7.88
CA MET A 25 4.46 -3.69 7.27
C MET A 25 4.39 -2.18 7.53
N PRO A 26 5.35 -1.61 8.28
CA PRO A 26 5.42 -0.16 8.41
C PRO A 26 5.74 0.45 7.04
N LEU A 27 5.03 1.50 6.68
CA LEU A 27 5.29 2.19 5.43
C LEU A 27 6.45 3.16 5.63
N ASP A 28 7.56 2.87 4.97
CA ASP A 28 8.78 3.66 5.04
C ASP A 28 9.17 4.03 3.62
N SER A 29 9.19 5.33 3.33
CA SER A 29 9.50 5.81 1.99
C SER A 29 10.88 5.37 1.52
N ARG A 30 11.84 5.31 2.42
CA ARG A 30 13.21 4.90 2.07
C ARG A 30 13.26 3.44 1.67
N THR A 31 12.62 2.57 2.46
CA THR A 31 12.59 1.14 2.19
C THR A 31 11.87 0.85 0.88
N LEU A 32 10.80 1.59 0.61
CA LEU A 32 10.01 1.39 -0.60
C LEU A 32 10.58 2.12 -1.82
N GLY A 33 11.54 3.01 -1.62
CA GLY A 33 12.10 3.78 -2.72
C GLY A 33 11.16 4.82 -3.28
N LEU A 34 10.25 5.34 -2.44
CA LEU A 34 9.24 6.31 -2.84
C LEU A 34 9.46 7.64 -2.16
N SER A 35 8.95 8.71 -2.76
CA SER A 35 8.89 9.98 -2.06
C SER A 35 7.88 9.86 -0.92
N ARG A 36 8.09 10.62 0.15
CA ARG A 36 7.19 10.58 1.30
C ARG A 36 5.77 10.97 0.91
N ASN A 37 5.62 12.05 0.16
CA ASN A 37 4.29 12.51 -0.26
C ASN A 37 3.62 11.52 -1.20
N GLY A 38 4.36 10.96 -2.14
CA GLY A 38 3.82 9.95 -3.05
C GLY A 38 3.37 8.71 -2.33
N MET A 39 4.18 8.26 -1.37
CA MET A 39 3.84 7.09 -0.56
C MET A 39 2.57 7.34 0.27
N GLU A 40 2.49 8.48 0.94
CA GLU A 40 1.33 8.80 1.77
C GLU A 40 0.06 8.93 0.94
N THR A 41 0.15 9.57 -0.22
CA THR A 41 -0.99 9.72 -1.12
C THR A 41 -1.48 8.36 -1.62
N ALA A 42 -0.55 7.52 -2.06
CA ALA A 42 -0.90 6.19 -2.55
C ALA A 42 -1.44 5.30 -1.44
N ALA A 43 -0.84 5.35 -0.26
CA ALA A 43 -1.30 4.55 0.88
C ALA A 43 -2.72 4.93 1.29
N SER A 44 -3.02 6.22 1.40
CA SER A 44 -4.35 6.69 1.75
C SER A 44 -5.39 6.24 0.72
N PHE A 45 -5.04 6.36 -0.56
CA PHE A 45 -5.91 5.92 -1.65
C PHE A 45 -6.23 4.43 -1.53
N LEU A 46 -5.21 3.62 -1.30
CA LEU A 46 -5.37 2.17 -1.22
C LEU A 46 -6.13 1.73 0.03
N ILE A 47 -5.88 2.40 1.16
CA ILE A 47 -6.59 2.11 2.41
C ILE A 47 -8.08 2.42 2.25
N GLU A 48 -8.43 3.54 1.63
CA GLU A 48 -9.83 3.90 1.40
C GLU A 48 -10.55 2.87 0.55
N ARG A 49 -9.84 2.18 -0.32
CA ARG A 49 -10.41 1.16 -1.19
C ARG A 49 -10.32 -0.24 -0.62
N ALA A 50 -10.02 -0.35 0.67
CA ALA A 50 -9.96 -1.62 1.39
C ALA A 50 -9.01 -2.63 0.75
N CYS A 51 -7.86 -2.14 0.27
CA CYS A 51 -6.88 -2.99 -0.41
C CYS A 51 -6.05 -3.85 0.55
N PHE A 52 -6.09 -3.56 1.85
CA PHE A 52 -5.33 -4.29 2.85
C PHE A 52 -6.27 -4.96 3.84
N THR A 53 -5.87 -6.13 4.36
CA THR A 53 -6.67 -6.84 5.35
C THR A 53 -6.77 -6.08 6.66
N ARG A 54 -5.77 -5.28 6.97
CA ARG A 54 -5.75 -4.42 8.15
C ARG A 54 -4.80 -3.26 7.92
N HIS A 55 -4.99 -2.20 8.70
CA HIS A 55 -4.06 -1.09 8.74
C HIS A 55 -4.11 -0.49 10.14
N ARG A 56 -3.02 0.15 10.55
CA ARG A 56 -2.99 0.82 11.84
C ARG A 56 -1.92 1.90 11.83
N GLU A 57 -2.10 2.89 12.68
CA GLU A 57 -1.08 3.90 12.89
C GLU A 57 -0.32 3.58 14.17
N VAL A 58 1.01 3.61 14.07
CA VAL A 58 1.91 3.34 15.18
C VAL A 58 2.95 4.45 15.19
N ASN A 59 2.98 5.25 16.26
CA ASN A 59 3.98 6.32 16.44
C ASN A 59 4.03 7.29 15.24
N GLY A 60 2.86 7.64 14.71
CA GLY A 60 2.78 8.56 13.58
C GLY A 60 3.09 7.95 12.22
N HIS A 61 3.33 6.64 12.18
CA HIS A 61 3.56 5.92 10.93
C HIS A 61 2.40 4.98 10.65
N THR A 62 2.06 4.85 9.39
CA THR A 62 1.03 3.90 8.95
C THR A 62 1.67 2.55 8.69
N ALA A 63 1.06 1.49 9.19
CA ALA A 63 1.45 0.12 8.87
C ALA A 63 0.26 -0.58 8.22
N VAL A 64 0.53 -1.42 7.23
CA VAL A 64 -0.51 -2.13 6.50
C VAL A 64 -0.27 -3.62 6.56
N GLY A 65 -1.35 -4.40 6.52
CA GLY A 65 -1.26 -5.84 6.50
C GLY A 65 -1.19 -6.39 5.07
N SER A 66 -1.40 -7.69 4.97
CA SER A 66 -1.41 -8.36 3.67
C SER A 66 -2.57 -7.86 2.80
N LEU A 67 -2.50 -8.16 1.50
CA LEU A 67 -3.54 -7.72 0.57
C LEU A 67 -4.87 -8.42 0.84
N SER A 68 -5.95 -7.64 0.80
CA SER A 68 -7.30 -8.15 0.73
C SER A 68 -7.56 -8.65 -0.70
N LEU A 69 -8.74 -9.22 -0.93
CA LEU A 69 -9.15 -9.57 -2.28
C LEU A 69 -9.16 -8.35 -3.19
N GLN A 70 -9.69 -7.23 -2.69
CA GLN A 70 -9.70 -5.97 -3.44
C GLN A 70 -8.28 -5.51 -3.78
N GLY A 71 -7.33 -5.67 -2.83
CA GLY A 71 -5.94 -5.31 -3.07
C GLY A 71 -5.29 -6.16 -4.14
N ARG A 72 -5.56 -7.47 -4.13
CA ARG A 72 -5.02 -8.38 -5.16
C ARG A 72 -5.57 -8.05 -6.53
N MET A 73 -6.86 -7.76 -6.62
CA MET A 73 -7.49 -7.38 -7.87
C MET A 73 -6.93 -6.06 -8.39
N ARG A 74 -6.71 -5.11 -7.50
CA ARG A 74 -6.15 -3.81 -7.87
C ARG A 74 -4.72 -3.95 -8.39
N LEU A 75 -3.90 -4.74 -7.70
CA LEU A 75 -2.53 -4.97 -8.14
C LEU A 75 -2.50 -5.63 -9.52
N ASP A 76 -3.35 -6.62 -9.72
CA ASP A 76 -3.45 -7.32 -10.99
C ASP A 76 -3.85 -6.36 -12.13
N GLN A 77 -4.84 -5.51 -11.89
CA GLN A 77 -5.27 -4.51 -12.86
C GLN A 77 -4.14 -3.54 -13.20
N LEU A 78 -3.43 -3.05 -12.19
CA LEU A 78 -2.36 -2.07 -12.41
C LEU A 78 -1.16 -2.69 -13.09
N ALA A 79 -0.82 -3.92 -12.74
CA ALA A 79 0.35 -4.60 -13.30
C ALA A 79 0.14 -5.06 -14.74
N ASN A 80 -1.10 -5.30 -15.13
CA ASN A 80 -1.43 -5.81 -16.46
C ASN A 80 -1.91 -4.74 -17.45
N ASN A 81 -1.78 -3.50 -17.07
CA ASN A 81 -2.22 -2.40 -17.92
C ASN A 81 -1.05 -1.75 -18.65
#